data_b23d71ea3e4823bb885ef7de5d141595
#
_entry.id   b23d71ea3e4823bb885ef7de5d141595
#
_cell.length_a   1.000
_cell.length_b   1.000
_cell.length_c   1.000
_cell.angle_alpha   90.00
_cell.angle_beta   90.00
_cell.angle_gamma   90.00
#
_symmetry.space_group_name_H-M   'P 1'
#
loop_
_entity.id
_entity.type
_entity.pdbx_description
1 polymer ?
#
loop_
_entity_poly.entity_id
_entity_poly.type
_entity_poly.pdbx_seq_one_letter_code
_entity_poly.pdbx_strand_id
1 'polypeptide(L)'
;MEVLHPNWLSNPVLVEKKKDDPNVAKIWRMCIDFTNLNKACPKDPFPLPRIDQVIDSTAGCELLSFVDAYSGFHQIPLNPADQIKTAFITPYGAYCYRVMCFRLRNAGATYQRCMQKCLHDQIGRNA
;
A
#
# COMPACT_ATOMS: atom_id res chain seq x y z
N MET A 1 -10.52 -11.81 -5.57
CA MET A 1 -11.90 -12.12 -5.99
C MET A 1 -11.92 -12.16 -7.51
N GLU A 2 -12.54 -13.16 -8.10
CA GLU A 2 -12.71 -13.27 -9.55
C GLU A 2 -13.69 -12.23 -10.08
N VAL A 3 -13.41 -11.70 -11.28
CA VAL A 3 -14.23 -10.67 -11.95
C VAL A 3 -14.44 -11.08 -13.41
N LEU A 4 -15.69 -11.15 -13.85
CA LEU A 4 -16.02 -11.58 -15.20
C LEU A 4 -15.88 -10.45 -16.25
N HIS A 5 -16.27 -9.22 -15.91
CA HIS A 5 -16.27 -8.08 -16.83
C HIS A 5 -15.72 -6.81 -16.15
N PRO A 6 -14.39 -6.71 -15.96
CA PRO A 6 -13.80 -5.54 -15.37
C PRO A 6 -13.76 -4.36 -16.35
N ASN A 7 -14.10 -3.15 -15.85
CA ASN A 7 -13.95 -1.90 -16.63
C ASN A 7 -12.48 -1.45 -16.74
N TRP A 8 -11.66 -1.86 -15.80
CA TRP A 8 -10.21 -1.66 -15.75
C TRP A 8 -9.52 -3.00 -15.65
N LEU A 9 -8.48 -3.19 -16.46
CA LEU A 9 -7.70 -4.41 -16.44
C LEU A 9 -6.21 -4.06 -16.46
N SER A 10 -5.50 -4.48 -15.43
CA SER A 10 -4.07 -4.24 -15.26
C SER A 10 -3.28 -5.51 -15.54
N ASN A 11 -2.01 -5.34 -15.89
CA ASN A 11 -1.10 -6.47 -16.13
C ASN A 11 -0.29 -6.78 -14.87
N PRO A 12 -0.09 -8.07 -14.54
CA PRO A 12 0.87 -8.47 -13.54
C PRO A 12 2.30 -8.33 -14.09
N VAL A 13 3.22 -7.90 -13.23
CA VAL A 13 4.66 -7.79 -13.51
C VAL A 13 5.43 -8.55 -12.46
N LEU A 14 6.31 -9.44 -12.89
CA LEU A 14 7.21 -10.14 -11.99
C LEU A 14 8.47 -9.30 -11.75
N VAL A 15 8.77 -9.05 -10.50
CA VAL A 15 9.97 -8.32 -10.07
C VAL A 15 10.82 -9.22 -9.20
N GLU A 16 12.09 -9.36 -9.56
CA GLU A 16 13.05 -10.12 -8.76
C GLU A 16 13.30 -9.40 -7.43
N LYS A 17 13.21 -10.11 -6.31
CA LYS A 17 13.59 -9.60 -5.01
C LYS A 17 15.12 -9.59 -4.92
N LYS A 18 15.73 -8.41 -4.79
CA LYS A 18 17.15 -8.31 -4.51
C LYS A 18 17.51 -9.09 -3.25
N LYS A 19 18.57 -9.87 -3.32
CA LYS A 19 19.14 -10.61 -2.19
C LYS A 19 20.63 -10.25 -2.09
N ASP A 20 21.10 -10.27 -0.87
CA ASP A 20 22.50 -9.98 -0.57
C ASP A 20 23.41 -11.22 -0.84
N ASP A 21 22.85 -12.42 -0.92
CA ASP A 21 23.56 -13.68 -1.17
C ASP A 21 23.25 -14.21 -2.59
N PRO A 22 24.27 -14.31 -3.49
CA PRO A 22 24.10 -14.80 -4.85
C PRO A 22 23.75 -16.29 -4.95
N ASN A 23 24.01 -17.09 -3.91
CA ASN A 23 23.77 -18.54 -3.92
C ASN A 23 22.33 -18.93 -3.56
N VAL A 24 21.49 -17.98 -3.15
CA VAL A 24 20.09 -18.26 -2.80
C VAL A 24 19.21 -18.16 -4.03
N ALA A 25 18.33 -19.14 -4.25
CA ALA A 25 17.38 -19.18 -5.35
C ALA A 25 16.62 -17.85 -5.52
N LYS A 26 16.43 -17.44 -6.77
CA LYS A 26 15.71 -16.20 -7.11
C LYS A 26 14.28 -16.23 -6.59
N ILE A 27 13.90 -15.25 -5.81
CA ILE A 27 12.52 -15.05 -5.35
C ILE A 27 11.88 -13.95 -6.19
N TRP A 28 10.75 -14.27 -6.80
CA TRP A 28 9.98 -13.32 -7.58
C TRP A 28 8.79 -12.78 -6.77
N ARG A 29 8.51 -11.50 -6.95
CA ARG A 29 7.30 -10.87 -6.44
C ARG A 29 6.40 -10.51 -7.61
N MET A 30 5.16 -10.91 -7.54
CA MET A 30 4.14 -10.45 -8.47
C MET A 30 3.68 -9.05 -8.01
N CYS A 31 3.80 -8.09 -8.91
CA CYS A 31 3.29 -6.74 -8.75
C CYS A 31 2.26 -6.48 -9.83
N ILE A 32 1.26 -5.66 -9.55
CA ILE A 32 0.29 -5.25 -10.55
C ILE A 32 0.63 -3.83 -11.02
N ASP A 33 0.60 -3.62 -12.32
CA ASP A 33 0.85 -2.31 -12.91
C ASP A 33 -0.43 -1.47 -12.95
N PHE A 34 -0.57 -0.59 -11.95
CA PHE A 34 -1.68 0.34 -11.85
C PHE A 34 -1.41 1.72 -12.49
N THR A 35 -0.43 1.83 -13.36
CA THR A 35 -0.04 3.13 -13.95
C THR A 35 -1.23 3.86 -14.58
N ASN A 36 -2.03 3.18 -15.38
CA ASN A 36 -3.18 3.81 -16.04
C ASN A 36 -4.31 4.11 -15.07
N LEU A 37 -4.60 3.20 -14.14
CA LEU A 37 -5.58 3.43 -13.08
C LEU A 37 -5.18 4.64 -12.23
N ASN A 38 -3.92 4.75 -11.84
CA ASN A 38 -3.40 5.85 -11.05
C ASN A 38 -3.47 7.20 -11.78
N LYS A 39 -3.30 7.23 -13.10
CA LYS A 39 -3.47 8.45 -13.91
C LYS A 39 -4.92 8.95 -13.87
N ALA A 40 -5.88 8.06 -13.92
CA ALA A 40 -7.31 8.37 -13.86
C ALA A 40 -7.81 8.68 -12.43
N CYS A 41 -7.11 8.18 -11.41
CA CYS A 41 -7.49 8.39 -10.01
C CYS A 41 -7.15 9.82 -9.55
N PRO A 42 -8.09 10.59 -9.02
CA PRO A 42 -7.80 11.89 -8.40
C PRO A 42 -6.83 11.71 -7.21
N LYS A 43 -5.93 12.67 -7.04
CA LYS A 43 -4.99 12.66 -5.92
C LYS A 43 -5.72 13.06 -4.63
N ASP A 44 -5.59 12.25 -3.59
CA ASP A 44 -6.03 12.60 -2.24
C ASP A 44 -5.11 13.71 -1.68
N PRO A 45 -5.64 14.87 -1.27
CA PRO A 45 -4.85 15.97 -0.73
C PRO A 45 -4.39 15.73 0.71
N PHE A 46 -4.71 14.59 1.32
CA PHE A 46 -4.34 14.31 2.69
C PHE A 46 -2.82 14.40 2.88
N PRO A 47 -2.32 15.20 3.84
CA PRO A 47 -0.90 15.42 4.02
C PRO A 47 -0.21 14.16 4.52
N LEU A 48 0.91 13.81 3.90
CA LEU A 48 1.83 12.81 4.42
C LEU A 48 2.84 13.52 5.34
N PRO A 49 3.20 12.93 6.48
CA PRO A 49 4.22 13.51 7.34
C PRO A 49 5.56 13.61 6.60
N ARG A 50 6.23 14.74 6.75
CA ARG A 50 7.59 14.91 6.22
C ARG A 50 8.57 14.20 7.14
N ILE A 51 9.58 13.56 6.57
CA ILE A 51 10.61 12.84 7.33
C ILE A 51 11.27 13.76 8.35
N ASP A 52 11.57 14.99 7.96
CA ASP A 52 12.19 15.98 8.86
C ASP A 52 11.31 16.25 10.10
N GLN A 53 9.99 16.40 9.91
CA GLN A 53 9.05 16.60 11.01
C GLN A 53 8.98 15.40 11.95
N VAL A 54 9.06 14.18 11.41
CA VAL A 54 9.09 12.95 12.22
C VAL A 54 10.38 12.89 13.05
N ILE A 55 11.53 13.21 12.45
CA ILE A 55 12.82 13.26 13.15
C ILE A 55 12.79 14.32 14.25
N ASP A 56 12.33 15.53 13.94
CA ASP A 56 12.25 16.62 14.90
C ASP A 56 11.33 16.28 16.08
N SER A 57 10.22 15.57 15.84
CA SER A 57 9.30 15.16 16.89
C SER A 57 9.88 14.11 17.85
N THR A 58 10.94 13.41 17.44
CA THR A 58 11.63 12.41 18.27
C THR A 58 12.88 12.99 18.96
N ALA A 59 13.22 14.24 18.67
CA ALA A 59 14.38 14.88 19.26
C ALA A 59 14.21 15.02 20.79
N GLY A 60 15.24 14.62 21.54
CA GLY A 60 15.23 14.65 23.01
C GLY A 60 14.61 13.42 23.68
N CYS A 61 14.11 12.45 22.95
CA CYS A 61 13.67 11.17 23.50
C CYS A 61 14.90 10.28 23.81
N GLU A 62 14.97 9.73 25.01
CA GLU A 62 16.05 8.80 25.42
C GLU A 62 15.92 7.43 24.77
N LEU A 63 14.68 7.00 24.47
CA LEU A 63 14.38 5.71 23.87
C LEU A 63 13.40 5.89 22.71
N LEU A 64 13.67 5.21 21.61
CA LEU A 64 12.79 5.15 20.46
C LEU A 64 12.40 3.70 20.18
N SER A 65 11.12 3.47 19.95
CA SER A 65 10.58 2.17 19.52
C SER A 65 10.02 2.28 18.11
N PHE A 66 10.46 1.39 17.23
CA PHE A 66 9.99 1.35 15.85
C PHE A 66 9.08 0.13 15.67
N VAL A 67 7.83 0.38 15.31
CA VAL A 67 6.83 -0.66 15.09
C VAL A 67 6.46 -0.68 13.61
N ASP A 68 6.61 -1.84 12.99
CA ASP A 68 6.18 -2.07 11.61
C ASP A 68 4.85 -2.82 11.59
N ALA A 69 3.87 -2.28 10.87
CA ALA A 69 2.57 -2.92 10.73
C ALA A 69 2.63 -4.05 9.71
N TYR A 70 2.50 -5.29 10.19
CA TYR A 70 2.47 -6.47 9.32
C TYR A 70 1.38 -6.35 8.25
N SER A 71 1.80 -6.35 6.97
CA SER A 71 0.88 -6.20 5.82
C SER A 71 -0.12 -5.04 5.97
N GLY A 72 0.31 -3.89 6.50
CA GLY A 72 -0.55 -2.79 6.92
C GLY A 72 -1.57 -2.34 5.88
N PHE A 73 -1.20 -2.26 4.60
CA PHE A 73 -2.14 -1.91 3.52
C PHE A 73 -3.23 -2.96 3.33
N HIS A 74 -2.89 -4.24 3.43
CA HIS A 74 -3.84 -5.33 3.25
C HIS A 74 -4.86 -5.46 4.40
N GLN A 75 -4.66 -4.75 5.50
CA GLN A 75 -5.63 -4.70 6.61
C GLN A 75 -6.78 -3.72 6.33
N ILE A 76 -6.66 -2.87 5.31
CA ILE A 76 -7.66 -1.86 4.97
C ILE A 76 -8.54 -2.39 3.83
N PRO A 77 -9.83 -2.63 4.03
CA PRO A 77 -10.73 -3.06 2.98
C PRO A 77 -10.95 -1.95 1.95
N LEU A 78 -11.03 -2.32 0.67
CA LEU A 78 -11.44 -1.42 -0.40
C LEU A 78 -12.96 -1.28 -0.42
N ASN A 79 -13.43 -0.09 -0.77
CA ASN A 79 -14.83 0.11 -1.10
C ASN A 79 -15.24 -0.87 -2.22
N PRO A 80 -16.36 -1.60 -2.09
CA PRO A 80 -16.82 -2.55 -3.10
C PRO A 80 -16.86 -1.99 -4.53
N ALA A 81 -17.25 -0.72 -4.69
CA ALA A 81 -17.27 -0.04 -5.98
C ALA A 81 -15.87 0.17 -6.60
N ASP A 82 -14.82 0.18 -5.77
CA ASP A 82 -13.43 0.38 -6.20
C ASP A 82 -12.68 -0.94 -6.35
N GLN A 83 -13.15 -2.03 -5.75
CA GLN A 83 -12.51 -3.34 -5.86
C GLN A 83 -12.35 -3.76 -7.33
N ILE A 84 -13.41 -3.62 -8.13
CA ILE A 84 -13.43 -4.01 -9.54
C ILE A 84 -12.39 -3.22 -10.36
N LYS A 85 -12.10 -1.96 -9.97
CA LYS A 85 -11.11 -1.12 -10.66
C LYS A 85 -9.68 -1.63 -10.48
N THR A 86 -9.43 -2.45 -9.46
CA THR A 86 -8.12 -3.07 -9.21
C THR A 86 -7.94 -4.40 -9.95
N ALA A 87 -8.77 -4.71 -10.94
CA ALA A 87 -8.73 -5.97 -11.64
C ALA A 87 -7.42 -6.13 -12.43
N PHE A 88 -6.91 -7.34 -12.42
CA PHE A 88 -5.73 -7.75 -13.18
C PHE A 88 -5.96 -9.11 -13.84
N ILE A 89 -5.30 -9.31 -14.97
CA ILE A 89 -5.44 -10.55 -15.75
C ILE A 89 -4.42 -11.60 -15.30
N THR A 90 -4.86 -12.86 -15.30
CA THR A 90 -4.02 -14.03 -15.10
C THR A 90 -4.35 -15.07 -16.17
N PRO A 91 -3.52 -16.12 -16.37
CA PRO A 91 -3.86 -17.22 -17.27
C PRO A 91 -5.18 -17.95 -16.93
N TYR A 92 -5.67 -17.79 -15.70
CA TYR A 92 -6.87 -18.46 -15.19
C TYR A 92 -8.11 -17.55 -15.15
N GLY A 93 -7.98 -16.27 -15.49
CA GLY A 93 -9.07 -15.31 -15.45
C GLY A 93 -8.66 -13.95 -14.89
N ALA A 94 -9.62 -13.05 -14.75
CA ALA A 94 -9.42 -11.74 -14.14
C ALA A 94 -9.79 -11.78 -12.67
N TYR A 95 -8.94 -11.18 -11.85
CA TYR A 95 -9.11 -11.10 -10.39
C TYR A 95 -8.96 -9.67 -9.92
N CYS A 96 -9.60 -9.30 -8.81
CA CYS A 96 -9.43 -7.99 -8.19
C CYS A 96 -9.10 -8.11 -6.70
N TYR A 97 -8.55 -7.04 -6.13
CA TYR A 97 -8.28 -6.95 -4.70
C TYR A 97 -9.55 -6.58 -3.92
N ARG A 98 -9.73 -7.21 -2.78
CA ARG A 98 -10.76 -6.84 -1.78
C ARG A 98 -10.24 -5.86 -0.75
N VAL A 99 -8.92 -5.80 -0.62
CA VAL A 99 -8.20 -4.97 0.34
C VAL A 99 -7.24 -4.05 -0.40
N MET A 100 -6.82 -2.99 0.24
CA MET A 100 -5.89 -2.04 -0.33
C MET A 100 -4.55 -2.71 -0.64
N CYS A 101 -4.08 -2.60 -1.88
CA CYS A 101 -2.83 -3.17 -2.34
C CYS A 101 -1.78 -2.09 -2.58
N PHE A 102 -0.53 -2.55 -2.72
CA PHE A 102 0.58 -1.67 -3.05
C PHE A 102 0.40 -1.00 -4.42
N ARG A 103 1.06 0.16 -4.62
CA ARG A 103 1.09 0.94 -5.86
C ARG A 103 -0.21 1.67 -6.23
N LEU A 104 -1.27 1.61 -5.44
CA LEU A 104 -2.40 2.51 -5.61
C LEU A 104 -1.99 3.93 -5.20
N ARG A 105 -2.38 4.92 -6.02
CA ARG A 105 -1.98 6.34 -5.87
C ARG A 105 -2.23 6.90 -4.47
N ASN A 106 -3.39 6.57 -3.89
CA ASN A 106 -3.84 7.12 -2.61
C ASN A 106 -3.64 6.16 -1.43
N ALA A 107 -2.94 5.03 -1.63
CA ALA A 107 -2.74 4.05 -0.57
C ALA A 107 -2.02 4.66 0.65
N GLY A 108 -0.98 5.45 0.43
CA GLY A 108 -0.24 6.11 1.52
C GLY A 108 -1.11 7.08 2.31
N ALA A 109 -1.88 7.95 1.63
CA ALA A 109 -2.77 8.90 2.27
C ALA A 109 -3.87 8.20 3.08
N THR A 110 -4.47 7.15 2.53
CA THR A 110 -5.51 6.35 3.20
C THR A 110 -4.95 5.65 4.44
N TYR A 111 -3.76 5.05 4.31
CA TYR A 111 -3.10 4.39 5.43
C TYR A 111 -2.76 5.38 6.54
N GLN A 112 -2.19 6.54 6.20
CA GLN A 112 -1.87 7.58 7.19
C GLN A 112 -3.10 8.09 7.92
N ARG A 113 -4.21 8.29 7.21
CA ARG A 113 -5.50 8.66 7.81
C ARG A 113 -6.01 7.58 8.78
N CYS A 114 -5.83 6.30 8.41
CA CYS A 114 -6.17 5.18 9.28
C CYS A 114 -5.30 5.19 10.55
N MET A 115 -3.99 5.35 10.42
CA MET A 115 -3.07 5.42 11.56
C MET A 115 -3.38 6.60 12.49
N GLN A 116 -3.69 7.77 11.96
CA GLN A 116 -4.11 8.91 12.77
C GLN A 116 -5.38 8.63 13.59
N LYS A 117 -6.33 7.88 13.03
CA LYS A 117 -7.53 7.47 13.78
C LYS A 117 -7.21 6.44 14.86
N CYS A 118 -6.40 5.43 14.53
CA CYS A 118 -6.05 4.37 15.46
C CYS A 118 -5.19 4.87 16.62
N LEU A 119 -4.30 5.81 16.35
CA LEU A 119 -3.33 6.33 17.32
C LEU A 119 -3.70 7.72 17.85
N HIS A 120 -4.92 8.16 17.64
CA HIS A 120 -5.37 9.52 17.98
C HIS A 120 -4.98 9.95 19.40
N ASP A 121 -5.16 9.08 20.39
CA ASP A 121 -4.86 9.37 21.78
C ASP A 121 -3.37 9.26 22.15
N GLN A 122 -2.55 8.74 21.24
CA GLN A 122 -1.11 8.50 21.43
C GLN A 122 -0.27 9.52 20.68
N ILE A 123 -0.79 10.10 19.60
CA ILE A 123 -0.06 11.09 18.78
C ILE A 123 0.26 12.32 19.62
N GLY A 124 1.56 12.69 19.61
CA GLY A 124 2.07 13.80 20.42
C GLY A 124 2.34 13.46 21.89
N ARG A 125 2.15 12.19 22.30
CA ARG A 125 2.50 11.68 23.63
C ARG A 125 3.56 10.58 23.55
N ASN A 126 3.22 9.47 22.88
CA ASN A 126 4.07 8.28 22.75
C ASN A 126 4.31 7.87 21.29
N ALA A 127 3.68 8.54 20.33
CA ALA A 127 3.80 8.28 18.90
C ALA A 127 3.73 9.59 18.10
#